data_6d002926cbf1cb9f7c1065d16aed5c0d
#
_entry.id   6d002926cbf1cb9f7c1065d16aed5c0d
#
_cell.length_a   1.000
_cell.length_b   1.000
_cell.length_c   1.000
_cell.angle_alpha   90.00
_cell.angle_beta   90.00
_cell.angle_gamma   90.00
#
_symmetry.space_group_name_H-M   'P 1'
#
loop_
_entity.id
_entity.type
_entity.pdbx_description
1 polymer ?
#
loop_
_entity_poly.entity_id
_entity_poly.type
_entity_poly.pdbx_seq_one_letter_code
_entity_poly.pdbx_strand_id
1 'polypeptide(L)'
;MSNKAQHDPAYRHIPPMLRSMRERAGLTQRAIGQRLRKPQSWVYNCETANRRVDVMEYIAWCRACDVEPEEEFKILLRTVHIK
;
A
#
# COMPACT_ATOMS: atom_id res chain seq x y z
N MET A 1 12.77 16.84 1.47
CA MET A 1 13.90 16.10 0.93
C MET A 1 13.44 14.74 0.44
N SER A 2 13.91 14.39 -0.72
CA SER A 2 13.54 13.11 -1.30
C SER A 2 14.21 11.95 -0.57
N ASN A 3 13.47 10.90 -0.31
CA ASN A 3 14.00 9.68 0.26
C ASN A 3 14.33 8.73 -0.90
N LYS A 4 15.59 8.34 -1.03
CA LYS A 4 16.02 7.46 -2.10
C LYS A 4 15.24 6.15 -2.12
N ALA A 5 14.82 5.65 -0.97
CA ALA A 5 14.07 4.43 -0.88
C ALA A 5 12.70 4.54 -1.56
N GLN A 6 12.12 5.74 -1.59
CA GLN A 6 10.84 5.97 -2.25
C GLN A 6 10.96 5.92 -3.77
N HIS A 7 12.18 6.09 -4.28
CA HIS A 7 12.45 6.07 -5.72
C HIS A 7 13.07 4.75 -6.15
N ASP A 8 13.17 3.77 -5.24
CA ASP A 8 13.65 2.45 -5.58
C ASP A 8 12.74 1.87 -6.65
N PRO A 9 13.29 1.42 -7.79
CA PRO A 9 12.46 0.86 -8.86
C PRO A 9 11.58 -0.30 -8.40
N ALA A 10 12.04 -1.09 -7.44
CA ALA A 10 11.25 -2.20 -6.93
C ALA A 10 10.05 -1.69 -6.12
N TYR A 11 10.26 -0.63 -5.33
CA TYR A 11 9.20 -0.11 -4.48
C TYR A 11 8.07 0.56 -5.28
N ARG A 12 8.33 0.98 -6.51
CA ARG A 12 7.31 1.67 -7.31
C ARG A 12 6.03 0.84 -7.53
N HIS A 13 6.13 -0.47 -7.31
CA HIS A 13 4.97 -1.35 -7.46
C HIS A 13 4.03 -1.29 -6.27
N ILE A 14 4.49 -0.80 -5.13
CA ILE A 14 3.71 -0.84 -3.90
C ILE A 14 2.58 0.20 -3.86
N PRO A 15 2.83 1.50 -4.15
CA PRO A 15 1.75 2.48 -4.08
C PRO A 15 0.55 2.15 -4.96
N PRO A 16 0.72 1.75 -6.25
CA PRO A 16 -0.44 1.36 -7.06
C PRO A 16 -1.16 0.14 -6.52
N MET A 17 -0.43 -0.80 -5.93
CA MET A 17 -1.02 -1.99 -5.35
C MET A 17 -1.91 -1.64 -4.15
N LEU A 18 -1.43 -0.74 -3.28
CA LEU A 18 -2.21 -0.29 -2.13
C LEU A 18 -3.51 0.37 -2.60
N ARG A 19 -3.40 1.25 -3.57
CA ARG A 19 -4.57 1.93 -4.12
C ARG A 19 -5.54 0.95 -4.75
N SER A 20 -5.03 -0.02 -5.52
CA SER A 20 -5.85 -1.02 -6.17
C SER A 20 -6.65 -1.83 -5.14
N MET A 21 -6.01 -2.24 -4.05
CA MET A 21 -6.70 -2.98 -2.99
C MET A 21 -7.84 -2.14 -2.41
N ARG A 22 -7.55 -0.86 -2.15
CA ARG A 22 -8.56 0.04 -1.59
C ARG A 22 -9.74 0.22 -2.53
N GLU A 23 -9.46 0.44 -3.80
CA GLU A 23 -10.52 0.69 -4.79
C GLU A 23 -11.36 -0.57 -5.02
N ARG A 24 -10.72 -1.74 -5.07
CA ARG A 24 -11.46 -2.99 -5.20
C ARG A 24 -12.37 -3.25 -4.00
N ALA A 25 -11.97 -2.77 -2.83
CA ALA A 25 -12.79 -2.88 -1.62
C ALA A 25 -13.91 -1.84 -1.57
N GLY A 26 -13.95 -0.92 -2.52
CA GLY A 26 -14.96 0.13 -2.54
C GLY A 26 -14.75 1.21 -1.50
N LEU A 27 -13.51 1.39 -1.02
CA LEU A 27 -13.21 2.32 0.05
C LEU A 27 -12.61 3.61 -0.49
N THR A 28 -13.03 4.74 0.08
CA THR A 28 -12.33 6.01 -0.13
C THR A 28 -11.07 6.03 0.72
N GLN A 29 -10.18 6.99 0.44
CA GLN A 29 -9.00 7.16 1.29
C GLN A 29 -9.39 7.45 2.74
N ARG A 30 -10.42 8.25 2.93
CA ARG A 30 -10.92 8.55 4.28
C ARG A 30 -11.43 7.28 4.96
N ALA A 31 -12.17 6.46 4.23
CA ALA A 31 -12.77 5.25 4.81
C ALA A 31 -11.71 4.24 5.25
N ILE A 32 -10.69 4.01 4.41
CA ILE A 32 -9.64 3.08 4.81
C ILE A 32 -8.81 3.70 5.95
N GLY A 33 -8.63 5.02 5.92
CA GLY A 33 -7.95 5.70 7.02
C GLY A 33 -8.63 5.43 8.36
N GLN A 34 -9.97 5.49 8.38
CA GLN A 34 -10.71 5.19 9.59
C GLN A 34 -10.47 3.77 10.07
N ARG A 35 -10.45 2.81 9.16
CA ARG A 35 -10.19 1.42 9.52
C ARG A 35 -8.78 1.22 10.06
N LEU A 36 -7.83 1.98 9.53
CA LEU A 36 -6.43 1.89 9.92
C LEU A 36 -6.08 2.81 11.10
N ARG A 37 -7.04 3.63 11.53
CA ARG A 37 -6.84 4.65 12.58
C ARG A 37 -5.74 5.61 12.17
N LYS A 38 -5.79 6.03 10.92
CA LYS A 38 -4.85 6.98 10.34
C LYS A 38 -5.63 8.09 9.64
N PRO A 39 -5.09 9.30 9.61
CA PRO A 39 -5.74 10.37 8.85
C PRO A 39 -5.68 10.09 7.35
N GLN A 40 -6.58 10.71 6.61
CA GLN A 40 -6.62 10.54 5.16
C GLN A 40 -5.28 10.92 4.51
N SER A 41 -4.61 11.94 5.06
CA SER A 41 -3.32 12.37 4.51
C SER A 41 -2.26 11.27 4.59
N TRP A 42 -2.31 10.45 5.63
CA TRP A 42 -1.39 9.33 5.76
C TRP A 42 -1.62 8.32 4.62
N VAL A 43 -2.89 8.03 4.33
CA VAL A 43 -3.27 7.13 3.25
C VAL A 43 -2.80 7.70 1.90
N TYR A 44 -3.07 8.99 1.69
CA TYR A 44 -2.64 9.67 0.48
C TYR A 44 -1.12 9.54 0.29
N ASN A 45 -0.36 9.76 1.36
CA ASN A 45 1.10 9.69 1.29
C ASN A 45 1.59 8.28 0.99
N CYS A 46 0.88 7.26 1.47
CA CYS A 46 1.21 5.88 1.13
C CYS A 46 0.97 5.61 -0.36
N GLU A 47 -0.14 6.10 -0.89
CA GLU A 47 -0.52 5.83 -2.28
C GLU A 47 0.24 6.66 -3.29
N THR A 48 0.91 7.71 -2.85
CA THR A 48 1.69 8.58 -3.73
C THR A 48 3.20 8.43 -3.54
N ALA A 49 3.61 7.43 -2.77
CA ALA A 49 5.02 7.15 -2.51
C ALA A 49 5.73 8.25 -1.72
N ASN A 50 4.99 9.13 -1.06
CA ASN A 50 5.57 10.13 -0.18
C ASN A 50 6.06 9.53 1.14
N ARG A 51 5.59 8.33 1.48
CA ARG A 51 6.11 7.54 2.58
C ARG A 51 6.08 6.07 2.20
N ARG A 52 6.99 5.30 2.76
CA ARG A 52 7.01 3.85 2.58
C ARG A 52 6.06 3.20 3.57
N VAL A 53 5.61 2.00 3.20
CA VAL A 53 4.77 1.16 4.06
C VAL A 53 5.65 -0.01 4.53
N ASP A 54 5.65 -0.25 5.83
CA ASP A 54 6.38 -1.40 6.36
C ASP A 54 5.51 -2.66 6.30
N VAL A 55 6.09 -3.79 6.69
CA VAL A 55 5.40 -5.09 6.60
C VAL A 55 4.12 -5.11 7.43
N MET A 56 4.18 -4.58 8.65
CA MET A 56 3.00 -4.59 9.52
C MET A 56 1.90 -3.69 8.97
N GLU A 57 2.28 -2.55 8.41
CA GLU A 57 1.32 -1.64 7.78
C GLU A 57 0.70 -2.28 6.54
N TYR A 58 1.49 -3.03 5.78
CA TYR A 58 0.97 -3.77 4.64
C TYR A 58 -0.10 -4.79 5.07
N ILE A 59 0.19 -5.56 6.11
CA ILE A 59 -0.77 -6.54 6.62
C ILE A 59 -2.06 -5.85 7.07
N ALA A 60 -1.92 -4.74 7.80
CA ALA A 60 -3.08 -3.98 8.26
C ALA A 60 -3.90 -3.44 7.08
N TRP A 61 -3.22 -2.96 6.04
CA TRP A 61 -3.89 -2.46 4.84
C TRP A 61 -4.72 -3.56 4.17
N CYS A 62 -4.11 -4.73 3.99
CA CYS A 62 -4.81 -5.87 3.39
C CYS A 62 -6.06 -6.22 4.19
N ARG A 63 -5.93 -6.27 5.52
CA ARG A 63 -7.06 -6.62 6.38
C ARG A 63 -8.15 -5.56 6.34
N ALA A 64 -7.75 -4.29 6.26
CA ALA A 64 -8.72 -3.21 6.12
C ALA A 64 -9.51 -3.32 4.81
N CYS A 65 -8.90 -3.92 3.79
CA CYS A 65 -9.53 -4.11 2.48
C CYS A 65 -10.16 -5.50 2.32
N ASP A 66 -10.15 -6.30 3.38
CA ASP A 66 -10.73 -7.66 3.36
C ASP A 66 -10.07 -8.57 2.32
N VAL A 67 -8.77 -8.41 2.12
CA VAL A 67 -8.01 -9.31 1.24
C VAL A 67 -6.97 -10.05 2.06
N GLU A 68 -6.60 -11.24 1.58
CA GLU A 68 -5.59 -12.04 2.25
C GLU A 68 -4.20 -11.52 1.91
N PRO A 69 -3.40 -11.15 2.92
CA PRO A 69 -2.05 -10.63 2.65
C PRO A 69 -1.19 -11.58 1.83
N GLU A 70 -1.34 -12.89 2.06
CA GLU A 70 -0.59 -13.90 1.31
C GLU A 70 -0.91 -13.84 -0.18
N GLU A 71 -2.19 -13.70 -0.52
CA GLU A 71 -2.60 -13.69 -1.92
C GLU A 71 -2.09 -12.44 -2.63
N GLU A 72 -2.19 -11.30 -1.96
CA GLU A 72 -1.68 -10.05 -2.53
C GLU A 72 -0.16 -10.10 -2.67
N PHE A 73 0.52 -10.73 -1.72
CA PHE A 73 1.96 -10.85 -1.79
C PHE A 73 2.40 -11.73 -2.96
N LYS A 74 1.65 -12.79 -3.25
CA LYS A 74 1.92 -13.63 -4.42
C LYS A 74 1.85 -12.82 -5.71
N ILE A 75 0.85 -11.94 -5.81
CA ILE A 75 0.72 -11.07 -6.97
C ILE A 75 1.92 -10.14 -7.07
N LEU A 76 2.32 -9.56 -5.95
CA LEU A 76 3.48 -8.68 -5.90
C LEU A 76 4.74 -9.41 -6.36
N LEU A 77 4.94 -10.63 -5.90
CA LEU A 77 6.12 -11.42 -6.25
C LEU A 77 6.21 -11.68 -7.75
N ARG A 78 5.08 -11.79 -8.44
CA ARG A 78 5.07 -11.98 -9.89
C ARG A 78 5.37 -10.70 -10.64
N THR A 79 5.17 -9.56 -9.99
CA THR A 79 5.32 -8.25 -10.62
C THR A 79 6.72 -7.67 -10.41
N VAL A 80 7.28 -7.87 -9.22
CA VAL A 80 8.55 -7.29 -8.84
C VAL A 80 9.70 -8.21 -9.22
N HIS A 81 10.69 -7.66 -9.92
CA HIS A 81 11.91 -8.40 -10.27
C HIS A 81 13.07 -7.74 -9.55
N ILE A 82 13.55 -8.41 -8.52
CA ILE A 82 14.68 -7.92 -7.71
C ILE A 82 15.83 -8.90 -7.93
N LYS A 83 16.98 -8.35 -8.29
CA LYS A 83 18.18 -9.15 -8.47
C LYS A 83 19.05 -9.11 -7.23
#